data_6464dcff8068061c038d3c46cf84531f
#
_entry.id   6464dcff8068061c038d3c46cf84531f
#
_cell.length_a   1.000
_cell.length_b   1.000
_cell.length_c   1.000
_cell.angle_alpha   90.00
_cell.angle_beta   90.00
_cell.angle_gamma   90.00
#
_symmetry.space_group_name_H-M   'P 1'
#
loop_
_entity.id
_entity.type
_entity.pdbx_description
1 polymer ?
#
loop_
_entity_poly.entity_id
_entity_poly.type
_entity_poly.pdbx_seq_one_letter_code
_entity_poly.pdbx_strand_id
1 'polypeptide(L)'
;LEAEPSTLAKQVILEEALSYTAESTGTVADYSDNDFILGAQLCIDPLVTFGVKQVPIREGADGEGLPMKEFEELASQLQHRVLTGHAARDAIIQDMEMATNEQWNDWYRRILIKDLRCGTGAKLINKVKKDTIPVFGCMLAHDGAKHPKKIAGECFIEFKYDGVRVIAIVTNGDATLYSRNGKLLENFPHINEALSKPEFEGLVFDGEVMSEDFQSLMRQVHRKEGAQTEDAYLAVFDMLTLDEFNASGTKMSAYDRRERLVALQGDFNSTIQLVEAMLFDLDTDFGKEEFKTANKVALELGYEGLMIKPAHLGYDCKRSHAWLKI
;
A
#
# COMPACT_ATOMS: atom_id res chain seq x y z
N LEU A 1 -10.40 21.91 11.96
CA LEU A 1 -10.85 20.59 11.47
C LEU A 1 -11.22 19.66 12.61
N GLU A 2 -10.44 19.60 13.67
CA GLU A 2 -10.69 18.71 14.83
C GLU A 2 -12.00 19.04 15.55
N ALA A 3 -12.25 20.32 15.82
CA ALA A 3 -13.43 20.81 16.51
C ALA A 3 -14.73 20.71 15.68
N GLU A 4 -14.63 20.47 14.38
CA GLU A 4 -15.79 20.47 13.46
C GLU A 4 -16.29 19.02 13.22
N PRO A 5 -17.50 18.66 13.66
CA PRO A 5 -18.04 17.32 13.47
C PRO A 5 -18.56 17.06 12.05
N SER A 6 -18.97 18.10 11.32
CA SER A 6 -19.59 17.97 10.01
C SER A 6 -18.57 17.77 8.89
N THR A 7 -18.71 16.70 8.10
CA THR A 7 -17.86 16.47 6.93
C THR A 7 -17.99 17.59 5.89
N LEU A 8 -19.17 18.17 5.71
CA LEU A 8 -19.38 19.28 4.79
C LEU A 8 -18.67 20.55 5.27
N ALA A 9 -18.77 20.88 6.55
CA ALA A 9 -18.05 22.02 7.11
C ALA A 9 -16.54 21.82 7.10
N LYS A 10 -16.04 20.61 7.35
CA LYS A 10 -14.61 20.28 7.14
C LYS A 10 -14.17 20.49 5.69
N GLN A 11 -15.03 20.18 4.72
CA GLN A 11 -14.73 20.43 3.30
C GLN A 11 -14.54 21.93 3.05
N VAL A 12 -15.41 22.79 3.56
CA VAL A 12 -15.31 24.27 3.41
C VAL A 12 -14.01 24.78 4.02
N ILE A 13 -13.67 24.35 5.24
CA ILE A 13 -12.40 24.70 5.90
C ILE A 13 -11.19 24.29 5.03
N LEU A 14 -11.23 23.10 4.42
CA LEU A 14 -10.16 22.66 3.54
C LEU A 14 -10.12 23.46 2.24
N GLU A 15 -11.25 23.83 1.67
CA GLU A 15 -11.32 24.68 0.48
C GLU A 15 -10.67 26.05 0.76
N GLU A 16 -10.96 26.68 1.90
CA GLU A 16 -10.33 27.91 2.33
C GLU A 16 -8.82 27.74 2.53
N ALA A 17 -8.40 26.72 3.30
CA ALA A 17 -6.99 26.47 3.58
C ALA A 17 -6.16 26.19 2.32
N LEU A 18 -6.75 25.52 1.32
CA LEU A 18 -6.08 25.18 0.06
C LEU A 18 -6.18 26.30 -1.00
N SER A 19 -7.12 27.24 -0.87
CA SER A 19 -7.21 28.41 -1.77
C SER A 19 -6.25 29.53 -1.38
N TYR A 20 -5.89 29.65 -0.11
CA TYR A 20 -5.08 30.76 0.42
C TYR A 20 -3.65 30.82 -0.16
N THR A 21 -3.15 29.74 -0.74
CA THR A 21 -1.81 29.68 -1.36
C THR A 21 -1.78 30.18 -2.81
N ALA A 22 -2.92 30.30 -3.47
CA ALA A 22 -3.00 30.66 -4.89
C ALA A 22 -2.93 32.20 -5.13
N GLU A 23 -3.31 33.03 -4.15
CA GLU A 23 -3.43 34.47 -4.33
C GLU A 23 -2.17 35.27 -3.92
N SER A 24 -1.24 34.69 -3.18
CA SER A 24 -0.13 35.43 -2.60
C SER A 24 1.11 35.59 -3.50
N THR A 25 1.27 34.84 -4.58
CA THR A 25 2.52 34.84 -5.37
C THR A 25 2.39 35.04 -6.88
N GLY A 26 1.18 35.07 -7.47
CA GLY A 26 1.00 35.37 -8.90
C GLY A 26 1.63 34.37 -9.89
N THR A 27 2.22 33.29 -9.39
CA THR A 27 2.76 32.16 -10.15
C THR A 27 1.92 30.91 -9.90
N VAL A 28 1.90 29.97 -10.82
CA VAL A 28 1.27 28.65 -10.65
C VAL A 28 1.77 28.11 -9.31
N ALA A 29 0.86 28.00 -8.33
CA ALA A 29 1.23 27.68 -6.95
C ALA A 29 1.95 26.33 -6.92
N ASP A 30 3.21 26.36 -6.64
CA ASP A 30 3.96 25.21 -6.17
C ASP A 30 3.52 24.98 -4.73
N TYR A 31 2.77 23.90 -4.52
CA TYR A 31 2.19 23.56 -3.21
C TYR A 31 3.22 23.00 -2.23
N SER A 32 4.51 22.97 -2.59
CA SER A 32 5.62 22.64 -1.69
C SER A 32 5.69 23.57 -0.47
N ASP A 33 5.09 24.77 -0.55
CA ASP A 33 5.11 25.76 0.52
C ASP A 33 3.88 25.73 1.46
N ASN A 34 2.98 24.73 1.31
CA ASN A 34 1.83 24.61 2.20
C ASN A 34 2.08 23.57 3.29
N ASP A 35 2.42 24.02 4.48
CA ASP A 35 2.71 23.20 5.66
C ASP A 35 1.61 22.18 5.97
N PHE A 36 0.35 22.55 5.76
CA PHE A 36 -0.77 21.64 5.97
C PHE A 36 -0.76 20.48 4.96
N ILE A 37 -0.53 20.78 3.68
CA ILE A 37 -0.48 19.74 2.64
C ILE A 37 0.68 18.79 2.91
N LEU A 38 1.86 19.34 3.16
CA LEU A 38 3.06 18.57 3.46
C LEU A 38 2.86 17.67 4.68
N GLY A 39 2.37 18.23 5.79
CA GLY A 39 2.11 17.45 7.00
C GLY A 39 1.00 16.41 6.81
N ALA A 40 -0.04 16.71 6.02
CA ALA A 40 -1.09 15.76 5.69
C ALA A 40 -0.56 14.61 4.79
N GLN A 41 0.31 14.89 3.82
CA GLN A 41 0.98 13.89 3.01
C GLN A 41 1.85 12.99 3.88
N LEU A 42 2.75 13.55 4.67
CA LEU A 42 3.61 12.81 5.59
C LEU A 42 2.81 11.91 6.56
N CYS A 43 1.66 12.41 7.04
CA CYS A 43 0.82 11.67 7.98
C CYS A 43 -0.04 10.59 7.32
N ILE A 44 -0.68 10.91 6.18
CA ILE A 44 -1.76 10.10 5.62
C ILE A 44 -1.25 9.13 4.55
N ASP A 45 -0.16 9.46 3.84
CA ASP A 45 0.43 8.57 2.85
C ASP A 45 0.86 7.26 3.53
N PRO A 46 0.28 6.12 3.20
CA PRO A 46 0.63 4.84 3.82
C PRO A 46 2.05 4.37 3.48
N LEU A 47 2.66 4.86 2.40
CA LEU A 47 4.04 4.54 2.01
C LEU A 47 5.07 5.32 2.83
N VAL A 48 4.67 6.40 3.49
CA VAL A 48 5.54 7.14 4.43
C VAL A 48 5.51 6.43 5.78
N THR A 49 6.65 5.94 6.24
CA THR A 49 6.80 5.30 7.55
C THR A 49 8.02 5.86 8.28
N PHE A 50 7.86 6.22 9.56
CA PHE A 50 8.95 6.81 10.34
C PHE A 50 9.70 5.81 11.22
N GLY A 51 9.19 4.59 11.39
CA GLY A 51 9.79 3.54 12.22
C GLY A 51 9.83 3.84 13.70
N VAL A 52 8.98 4.76 14.16
CA VAL A 52 8.90 5.14 15.56
C VAL A 52 7.55 4.69 16.13
N LYS A 53 7.60 4.00 17.28
CA LYS A 53 6.38 3.48 17.95
C LYS A 53 5.89 4.42 19.06
N GLN A 54 6.81 5.14 19.69
CA GLN A 54 6.51 6.02 20.81
C GLN A 54 7.09 7.41 20.53
N VAL A 55 6.22 8.39 20.44
CA VAL A 55 6.60 9.81 20.30
C VAL A 55 6.09 10.53 21.55
N PRO A 56 6.99 11.15 22.36
CA PRO A 56 6.61 11.76 23.62
C PRO A 56 5.65 12.93 23.43
N ILE A 57 4.85 13.20 24.45
CA ILE A 57 4.07 14.43 24.57
C ILE A 57 5.02 15.50 25.13
N ARG A 58 4.95 16.72 24.59
CA ARG A 58 5.66 17.86 25.16
C ARG A 58 4.87 18.44 26.32
N GLU A 59 5.57 18.67 27.41
CA GLU A 59 5.03 19.32 28.62
C GLU A 59 5.98 20.42 29.11
N GLY A 60 5.46 21.37 29.83
CA GLY A 60 6.23 22.48 30.42
C GLY A 60 6.23 23.75 29.57
N ALA A 61 7.27 24.53 29.69
CA ALA A 61 7.40 25.82 28.97
C ALA A 61 7.60 25.59 27.46
N ASP A 62 7.10 26.52 26.65
CA ASP A 62 7.28 26.46 25.20
C ASP A 62 8.75 26.61 24.81
N GLY A 63 9.13 25.96 23.70
CA GLY A 63 10.36 26.23 23.02
C GLY A 63 10.28 27.51 22.18
N GLU A 64 11.36 27.83 21.49
CA GLU A 64 11.44 29.04 20.63
C GLU A 64 10.57 28.95 19.38
N GLY A 65 10.12 27.72 19.03
CA GLY A 65 9.37 27.38 17.85
C GLY A 65 10.22 26.56 16.86
N LEU A 66 9.59 25.57 16.23
CA LEU A 66 10.21 24.72 15.22
C LEU A 66 9.56 25.01 13.87
N PRO A 67 10.30 25.51 12.87
CA PRO A 67 9.78 25.68 11.52
C PRO A 67 9.45 24.34 10.85
N MET A 68 8.40 24.29 10.01
CA MET A 68 8.01 23.07 9.29
C MET A 68 9.13 22.48 8.46
N LYS A 69 9.97 23.31 7.86
CA LYS A 69 11.13 22.88 7.06
C LYS A 69 12.16 22.09 7.89
N GLU A 70 12.40 22.48 9.13
CA GLU A 70 13.32 21.74 10.02
C GLU A 70 12.72 20.43 10.46
N PHE A 71 11.42 20.42 10.80
CA PHE A 71 10.70 19.18 11.07
C PHE A 71 10.66 18.21 9.86
N GLU A 72 10.54 18.75 8.64
CA GLU A 72 10.58 17.95 7.39
C GLU A 72 11.92 17.22 7.25
N GLU A 73 13.03 17.86 7.65
CA GLU A 73 14.35 17.24 7.64
C GLU A 73 14.43 16.03 8.59
N LEU A 74 13.91 16.17 9.82
CA LEU A 74 13.76 15.05 10.75
C LEU A 74 12.87 13.94 10.15
N ALA A 75 11.70 14.31 9.63
CA ALA A 75 10.75 13.38 9.03
C ALA A 75 11.39 12.58 7.86
N SER A 76 12.15 13.27 6.99
CA SER A 76 12.90 12.66 5.89
C SER A 76 13.96 11.67 6.38
N GLN A 77 14.75 12.04 7.38
CA GLN A 77 15.79 11.17 7.94
C GLN A 77 15.18 9.91 8.60
N LEU A 78 14.04 10.04 9.26
CA LEU A 78 13.30 8.90 9.83
C LEU A 78 12.71 8.01 8.73
N GLN A 79 12.10 8.60 7.71
CA GLN A 79 11.49 7.88 6.58
C GLN A 79 12.53 7.04 5.81
N HIS A 80 13.70 7.62 5.53
CA HIS A 80 14.78 6.95 4.79
C HIS A 80 15.71 6.12 5.68
N ARG A 81 15.33 5.90 6.96
CA ARG A 81 16.10 5.09 7.91
C ARG A 81 17.53 5.60 8.16
N VAL A 82 17.82 6.86 7.89
CA VAL A 82 19.08 7.53 8.26
C VAL A 82 19.20 7.60 9.77
N LEU A 83 18.08 7.88 10.45
CA LEU A 83 17.96 7.85 11.91
C LEU A 83 17.12 6.65 12.35
N THR A 84 17.69 5.82 13.21
CA THR A 84 17.02 4.64 13.79
C THR A 84 17.35 4.49 15.27
N GLY A 85 16.59 3.68 16.02
CA GLY A 85 16.86 3.33 17.41
C GLY A 85 17.03 4.54 18.34
N HIS A 86 18.14 4.62 19.05
CA HIS A 86 18.42 5.71 20.00
C HIS A 86 18.64 7.05 19.31
N ALA A 87 19.36 7.09 18.18
CA ALA A 87 19.58 8.31 17.41
C ALA A 87 18.26 8.94 16.93
N ALA A 88 17.30 8.13 16.48
CA ALA A 88 15.97 8.62 16.12
C ALA A 88 15.22 9.22 17.33
N ARG A 89 15.31 8.55 18.50
CA ARG A 89 14.70 9.06 19.74
C ARG A 89 15.30 10.40 20.15
N ASP A 90 16.62 10.50 20.13
CA ASP A 90 17.33 11.72 20.56
C ASP A 90 17.01 12.90 19.64
N ALA A 91 16.97 12.69 18.32
CA ALA A 91 16.57 13.71 17.35
C ALA A 91 15.11 14.14 17.53
N ILE A 92 14.19 13.22 17.78
CA ILE A 92 12.78 13.51 18.08
C ILE A 92 12.65 14.36 19.34
N ILE A 93 13.43 14.07 20.39
CA ILE A 93 13.44 14.87 21.63
C ILE A 93 13.98 16.27 21.38
N GLN A 94 15.05 16.39 20.59
CA GLN A 94 15.62 17.69 20.23
C GLN A 94 14.60 18.59 19.52
N ASP A 95 13.93 18.10 18.50
CA ASP A 95 12.89 18.83 17.78
C ASP A 95 11.68 19.15 18.68
N MET A 96 11.31 18.21 19.55
CA MET A 96 10.27 18.45 20.55
C MET A 96 10.60 19.60 21.50
N GLU A 97 11.85 19.69 21.95
CA GLU A 97 12.29 20.76 22.86
C GLU A 97 12.33 22.13 22.18
N MET A 98 12.61 22.18 20.86
CA MET A 98 12.58 23.42 20.08
C MET A 98 11.16 23.89 19.80
N ALA A 99 10.22 22.99 19.54
CA ALA A 99 8.84 23.33 19.20
C ALA A 99 8.08 23.97 20.37
N THR A 100 7.03 24.74 20.09
CA THR A 100 6.03 25.08 21.11
C THR A 100 5.17 23.85 21.47
N ASN A 101 4.46 23.89 22.60
CA ASN A 101 3.54 22.82 23.00
C ASN A 101 2.48 22.57 21.93
N GLU A 102 1.91 23.61 21.35
CA GLU A 102 0.92 23.55 20.29
C GLU A 102 1.50 22.92 19.01
N GLN A 103 2.65 23.44 18.54
CA GLN A 103 3.30 22.89 17.34
C GLN A 103 3.59 21.39 17.49
N TRP A 104 4.15 21.00 18.64
CA TRP A 104 4.51 19.60 18.84
C TRP A 104 3.29 18.70 19.02
N ASN A 105 2.44 18.98 20.01
CA ASN A 105 1.37 18.06 20.41
C ASN A 105 0.24 18.01 19.41
N ASP A 106 -0.08 19.11 18.74
CA ASP A 106 -1.24 19.21 17.86
C ASP A 106 -0.88 19.07 16.37
N TRP A 107 0.41 19.10 16.04
CA TRP A 107 0.84 18.96 14.65
C TRP A 107 1.96 17.93 14.47
N TYR A 108 3.21 18.22 14.83
CA TYR A 108 4.37 17.39 14.50
C TYR A 108 4.31 15.98 15.08
N ARG A 109 3.95 15.87 16.35
CA ARG A 109 3.74 14.57 16.98
C ARG A 109 2.67 13.76 16.29
N ARG A 110 1.55 14.39 15.90
CA ARG A 110 0.45 13.73 15.17
C ARG A 110 0.88 13.20 13.80
N ILE A 111 1.77 13.92 13.11
CA ILE A 111 2.38 13.45 11.87
C ILE A 111 3.21 12.20 12.13
N LEU A 112 4.11 12.23 13.11
CA LEU A 112 5.00 11.10 13.42
C LEU A 112 4.25 9.85 13.88
N ILE A 113 3.14 9.99 14.61
CA ILE A 113 2.30 8.86 15.01
C ILE A 113 1.28 8.44 13.93
N LYS A 114 1.29 9.10 12.76
CA LYS A 114 0.40 8.81 11.63
C LYS A 114 -1.10 8.98 11.95
N ASP A 115 -1.44 9.94 12.81
CA ASP A 115 -2.83 10.22 13.23
C ASP A 115 -3.04 11.72 13.49
N LEU A 116 -3.59 12.44 12.51
CA LEU A 116 -3.88 13.87 12.62
C LEU A 116 -5.00 14.20 13.62
N ARG A 117 -5.80 13.23 14.04
CA ARG A 117 -6.94 13.39 14.97
C ARG A 117 -7.97 14.44 14.55
N CYS A 118 -7.99 14.82 13.30
CA CYS A 118 -8.91 15.83 12.78
C CYS A 118 -10.15 15.24 12.08
N GLY A 119 -10.28 13.90 12.06
CA GLY A 119 -11.38 13.21 11.39
C GLY A 119 -11.42 13.46 9.86
N THR A 120 -10.25 13.77 9.27
CA THR A 120 -10.07 14.03 7.85
C THR A 120 -9.01 13.08 7.31
N GLY A 121 -9.30 12.43 6.20
CA GLY A 121 -8.38 11.50 5.53
C GLY A 121 -8.23 11.83 4.05
N ALA A 122 -7.40 11.05 3.34
CA ALA A 122 -7.09 11.23 1.92
C ALA A 122 -8.33 11.47 1.04
N LYS A 123 -9.42 10.74 1.29
CA LYS A 123 -10.65 10.87 0.49
C LYS A 123 -11.26 12.26 0.52
N LEU A 124 -11.29 12.92 1.69
CA LEU A 124 -11.87 14.26 1.81
C LEU A 124 -10.93 15.31 1.23
N ILE A 125 -9.62 15.21 1.51
CA ILE A 125 -8.61 16.12 0.97
C ILE A 125 -8.59 16.03 -0.57
N ASN A 126 -8.53 14.82 -1.12
CA ASN A 126 -8.55 14.61 -2.57
C ASN A 126 -9.89 14.96 -3.25
N LYS A 127 -10.99 15.04 -2.48
CA LYS A 127 -12.25 15.57 -2.99
C LYS A 127 -12.20 17.09 -3.19
N VAL A 128 -11.54 17.80 -2.27
CA VAL A 128 -11.34 19.25 -2.34
C VAL A 128 -10.30 19.57 -3.40
N LYS A 129 -9.17 18.87 -3.36
CA LYS A 129 -8.09 19.02 -4.33
C LYS A 129 -7.62 17.65 -4.77
N LYS A 130 -7.86 17.35 -6.04
CA LYS A 130 -7.54 16.05 -6.63
C LYS A 130 -6.03 15.74 -6.51
N ASP A 131 -5.74 14.49 -6.24
CA ASP A 131 -4.38 13.92 -6.23
C ASP A 131 -3.40 14.61 -5.24
N THR A 132 -3.93 15.26 -4.18
CA THR A 132 -3.11 15.88 -3.12
C THR A 132 -2.45 14.86 -2.22
N ILE A 133 -3.19 13.85 -1.78
CA ILE A 133 -2.68 12.76 -0.95
C ILE A 133 -2.55 11.52 -1.82
N PRO A 134 -1.36 10.91 -1.92
CA PRO A 134 -1.20 9.62 -2.57
C PRO A 134 -2.15 8.58 -1.96
N VAL A 135 -2.82 7.81 -2.79
CA VAL A 135 -3.74 6.77 -2.35
C VAL A 135 -3.13 5.42 -2.67
N PHE A 136 -2.85 4.65 -1.63
CA PHE A 136 -2.43 3.27 -1.81
C PHE A 136 -3.51 2.49 -2.55
N GLY A 137 -3.13 1.86 -3.63
CA GLY A 137 -4.04 1.07 -4.44
C GLY A 137 -3.36 -0.17 -5.00
N CYS A 138 -4.15 -1.20 -5.20
CA CYS A 138 -3.76 -2.38 -5.97
C CYS A 138 -4.90 -2.75 -6.90
N MET A 139 -4.64 -3.59 -7.89
CA MET A 139 -5.69 -4.03 -8.79
C MET A 139 -6.74 -4.86 -8.06
N LEU A 140 -8.01 -4.57 -8.34
CA LEU A 140 -9.15 -5.32 -7.83
C LEU A 140 -9.92 -5.93 -8.98
N ALA A 141 -10.34 -7.19 -8.81
CA ALA A 141 -11.12 -7.90 -9.80
C ALA A 141 -12.58 -7.45 -9.86
N HIS A 142 -13.16 -7.46 -11.04
CA HIS A 142 -14.62 -7.48 -11.23
C HIS A 142 -15.18 -8.88 -11.06
N ASP A 143 -16.46 -8.97 -10.74
CA ASP A 143 -17.23 -10.20 -10.78
C ASP A 143 -17.44 -10.62 -12.25
N GLY A 144 -16.81 -11.72 -12.66
CA GLY A 144 -16.83 -12.21 -14.04
C GLY A 144 -18.22 -12.65 -14.49
N ALA A 145 -19.06 -13.15 -13.57
CA ALA A 145 -20.44 -13.51 -13.89
C ALA A 145 -21.26 -12.30 -14.36
N LYS A 146 -20.93 -11.08 -13.89
CA LYS A 146 -21.55 -9.83 -14.34
C LYS A 146 -20.96 -9.26 -15.62
N HIS A 147 -19.82 -9.77 -16.04
CA HIS A 147 -19.07 -9.29 -17.21
C HIS A 147 -18.65 -10.42 -18.15
N PRO A 148 -19.57 -11.34 -18.58
CA PRO A 148 -19.20 -12.53 -19.35
C PRO A 148 -18.54 -12.18 -20.69
N LYS A 149 -18.88 -11.06 -21.30
CA LYS A 149 -18.25 -10.57 -22.56
C LYS A 149 -16.79 -10.17 -22.41
N LYS A 150 -16.29 -10.02 -21.17
CA LYS A 150 -14.88 -9.71 -20.89
C LYS A 150 -14.04 -10.97 -20.65
N ILE A 151 -14.67 -12.13 -20.59
CA ILE A 151 -14.04 -13.45 -20.50
C ILE A 151 -13.90 -13.97 -21.92
N ALA A 152 -12.85 -13.53 -22.64
CA ALA A 152 -12.64 -13.83 -24.04
C ALA A 152 -11.16 -13.69 -24.41
N GLY A 153 -10.74 -14.36 -25.48
CA GLY A 153 -9.37 -14.39 -25.96
C GLY A 153 -8.42 -15.13 -25.04
N GLU A 154 -7.13 -14.89 -25.21
CA GLU A 154 -6.10 -15.48 -24.37
C GLU A 154 -6.15 -14.89 -22.95
N CYS A 155 -6.34 -15.77 -21.98
CA CYS A 155 -6.40 -15.41 -20.56
C CYS A 155 -5.54 -16.36 -19.73
N PHE A 156 -4.81 -15.80 -18.76
CA PHE A 156 -4.29 -16.59 -17.65
C PHE A 156 -5.43 -16.93 -16.71
N ILE A 157 -5.48 -18.21 -16.31
CA ILE A 157 -6.42 -18.75 -15.33
C ILE A 157 -5.61 -19.23 -14.13
N GLU A 158 -5.93 -18.70 -12.97
CA GLU A 158 -5.28 -19.03 -11.71
C GLU A 158 -6.34 -19.46 -10.69
N PHE A 159 -5.96 -20.33 -9.76
CA PHE A 159 -6.83 -20.65 -8.62
C PHE A 159 -6.93 -19.40 -7.71
N LYS A 160 -8.14 -19.12 -7.25
CA LYS A 160 -8.38 -18.02 -6.33
C LYS A 160 -8.09 -18.47 -4.89
N TYR A 161 -6.97 -18.01 -4.38
CA TYR A 161 -6.56 -18.24 -3.01
C TYR A 161 -7.47 -17.48 -2.03
N ASP A 162 -7.68 -18.06 -0.85
CA ASP A 162 -8.43 -17.46 0.25
C ASP A 162 -7.47 -17.21 1.43
N GLY A 163 -6.82 -16.09 1.43
CA GLY A 163 -5.82 -15.70 2.40
C GLY A 163 -5.89 -14.21 2.75
N VAL A 164 -4.74 -13.62 2.98
CA VAL A 164 -4.59 -12.19 3.24
C VAL A 164 -3.82 -11.54 2.11
N ARG A 165 -4.50 -10.68 1.34
CA ARG A 165 -3.87 -9.93 0.26
C ARG A 165 -2.75 -9.08 0.78
N VAL A 166 -1.59 -9.21 0.16
CA VAL A 166 -0.38 -8.46 0.48
C VAL A 166 0.20 -7.82 -0.77
N ILE A 167 0.54 -6.55 -0.64
CA ILE A 167 1.43 -5.84 -1.55
C ILE A 167 2.77 -5.70 -0.83
N ALA A 168 3.79 -6.39 -1.32
CA ALA A 168 5.13 -6.34 -0.76
C ALA A 168 6.01 -5.41 -1.60
N ILE A 169 6.53 -4.37 -0.98
CA ILE A 169 7.41 -3.37 -1.61
C ILE A 169 8.83 -3.61 -1.10
N VAL A 170 9.78 -3.82 -2.01
CA VAL A 170 11.18 -4.02 -1.67
C VAL A 170 11.97 -2.77 -2.06
N THR A 171 12.55 -2.11 -1.08
CA THR A 171 13.33 -0.89 -1.27
C THR A 171 14.34 -0.69 -0.16
N ASN A 172 15.52 -0.13 -0.48
CA ASN A 172 16.62 0.08 0.45
C ASN A 172 17.09 -1.20 1.18
N GLY A 173 17.03 -2.33 0.50
CA GLY A 173 17.42 -3.64 1.03
C GLY A 173 16.38 -4.30 1.96
N ASP A 174 15.23 -3.67 2.17
CA ASP A 174 14.17 -4.17 3.05
C ASP A 174 12.84 -4.35 2.31
N ALA A 175 12.11 -5.42 2.63
CA ALA A 175 10.74 -5.62 2.19
C ALA A 175 9.75 -5.08 3.22
N THR A 176 8.74 -4.37 2.76
CA THR A 176 7.64 -3.88 3.59
C THR A 176 6.32 -4.43 3.06
N LEU A 177 5.53 -5.04 3.94
CA LEU A 177 4.26 -5.67 3.58
C LEU A 177 3.08 -4.76 3.91
N TYR A 178 2.19 -4.59 2.94
CA TYR A 178 0.98 -3.79 3.09
C TYR A 178 -0.27 -4.62 2.77
N SER A 179 -1.32 -4.39 3.52
CA SER A 179 -2.64 -4.92 3.16
C SER A 179 -3.17 -4.23 1.89
N ARG A 180 -4.21 -4.78 1.29
CA ARG A 180 -4.93 -4.21 0.15
C ARG A 180 -5.29 -2.73 0.29
N ASN A 181 -5.43 -2.23 1.50
CA ASN A 181 -5.79 -0.84 1.79
C ASN A 181 -4.60 0.01 2.27
N GLY A 182 -3.38 -0.47 2.12
CA GLY A 182 -2.17 0.24 2.51
C GLY A 182 -1.85 0.20 4.00
N LYS A 183 -2.52 -0.67 4.78
CA LYS A 183 -2.17 -0.85 6.19
C LYS A 183 -0.92 -1.71 6.29
N LEU A 184 0.07 -1.26 7.03
CA LEU A 184 1.29 -2.01 7.33
C LEU A 184 0.96 -3.34 8.02
N LEU A 185 1.61 -4.40 7.58
CA LEU A 185 1.49 -5.75 8.15
C LEU A 185 2.85 -6.16 8.71
N GLU A 186 2.99 -6.11 10.03
CA GLU A 186 4.23 -6.45 10.75
C GLU A 186 4.26 -7.91 11.24
N ASN A 187 3.23 -8.70 10.92
CA ASN A 187 3.02 -10.02 11.52
C ASN A 187 3.74 -11.16 10.79
N PHE A 188 4.46 -10.86 9.70
CA PHE A 188 5.12 -11.84 8.85
C PHE A 188 6.61 -11.52 8.62
N PRO A 189 7.43 -11.43 9.69
CA PRO A 189 8.84 -11.02 9.57
C PRO A 189 9.66 -11.98 8.70
N HIS A 190 9.35 -13.28 8.69
CA HIS A 190 10.02 -14.27 7.84
C HIS A 190 9.73 -14.07 6.35
N ILE A 191 8.55 -13.54 5.97
CA ILE A 191 8.23 -13.14 4.59
C ILE A 191 9.01 -11.88 4.22
N ASN A 192 9.09 -10.89 5.13
CA ASN A 192 9.92 -9.70 4.92
C ASN A 192 11.38 -10.11 4.66
N GLU A 193 11.95 -10.95 5.52
CA GLU A 193 13.33 -11.45 5.39
C GLU A 193 13.55 -12.20 4.07
N ALA A 194 12.61 -13.06 3.68
CA ALA A 194 12.70 -13.83 2.44
C ALA A 194 12.65 -12.95 1.17
N LEU A 195 12.01 -11.78 1.24
CA LEU A 195 11.93 -10.79 0.15
C LEU A 195 13.03 -9.73 0.21
N SER A 196 13.72 -9.54 1.34
CA SER A 196 14.78 -8.55 1.51
C SER A 196 16.08 -9.01 0.85
N LYS A 197 16.03 -9.17 -0.48
CA LYS A 197 17.14 -9.63 -1.32
C LYS A 197 17.50 -8.58 -2.37
N PRO A 198 18.80 -8.46 -2.74
CA PRO A 198 19.22 -7.51 -3.77
C PRO A 198 18.53 -7.72 -5.13
N GLU A 199 18.18 -8.96 -5.48
CA GLU A 199 17.52 -9.33 -6.74
C GLU A 199 16.08 -8.78 -6.82
N PHE A 200 15.48 -8.46 -5.67
CA PHE A 200 14.12 -7.93 -5.59
C PHE A 200 14.07 -6.42 -5.34
N GLU A 201 15.22 -5.75 -5.26
CA GLU A 201 15.27 -4.30 -5.05
C GLU A 201 14.50 -3.53 -6.13
N GLY A 202 13.65 -2.61 -5.71
CA GLY A 202 12.80 -1.81 -6.60
C GLY A 202 11.60 -2.57 -7.19
N LEU A 203 11.27 -3.76 -6.64
CA LEU A 203 10.12 -4.54 -7.07
C LEU A 203 8.95 -4.45 -6.08
N VAL A 204 7.77 -4.60 -6.62
CA VAL A 204 6.50 -4.69 -5.87
C VAL A 204 5.83 -6.00 -6.24
N PHE A 205 5.68 -6.88 -5.26
CA PHE A 205 5.00 -8.15 -5.43
C PHE A 205 3.56 -8.05 -4.94
N ASP A 206 2.65 -8.58 -5.74
CA ASP A 206 1.24 -8.67 -5.44
C ASP A 206 0.88 -10.14 -5.22
N GLY A 207 0.43 -10.45 -4.02
CA GLY A 207 0.24 -11.83 -3.61
C GLY A 207 -0.79 -12.00 -2.51
N GLU A 208 -0.97 -13.25 -2.11
CA GLU A 208 -1.82 -13.66 -0.99
C GLU A 208 -0.95 -14.37 0.05
N VAL A 209 -0.99 -13.93 1.31
CA VAL A 209 -0.38 -14.70 2.41
C VAL A 209 -1.32 -15.83 2.77
N MET A 210 -0.77 -17.03 2.69
CA MET A 210 -1.44 -18.28 2.97
C MET A 210 -0.86 -18.94 4.21
N SER A 211 -1.66 -19.75 4.90
CA SER A 211 -1.27 -20.61 6.01
C SER A 211 -2.16 -21.85 5.98
N GLU A 212 -1.71 -22.93 6.58
CA GLU A 212 -2.51 -24.15 6.69
C GLU A 212 -3.82 -23.93 7.48
N ASP A 213 -3.83 -22.98 8.42
CA ASP A 213 -5.01 -22.57 9.18
C ASP A 213 -5.40 -21.11 8.91
N PHE A 214 -6.33 -20.90 7.98
CA PHE A 214 -6.87 -19.57 7.64
C PHE A 214 -7.46 -18.84 8.87
N GLN A 215 -8.11 -19.56 9.80
CA GLN A 215 -8.64 -18.90 10.99
C GLN A 215 -7.54 -18.41 11.92
N SER A 216 -6.46 -19.15 12.06
CA SER A 216 -5.26 -18.70 12.77
C SER A 216 -4.60 -17.52 12.07
N LEU A 217 -4.48 -17.55 10.75
CA LEU A 217 -3.98 -16.45 9.94
C LEU A 217 -4.78 -15.15 10.18
N MET A 218 -6.10 -15.21 10.10
CA MET A 218 -6.99 -14.06 10.32
C MET A 218 -6.91 -13.51 11.75
N ARG A 219 -6.79 -14.40 12.75
CA ARG A 219 -6.59 -13.96 14.14
C ARG A 219 -5.27 -13.21 14.32
N GLN A 220 -4.23 -13.58 13.60
CA GLN A 220 -2.90 -12.97 13.69
C GLN A 220 -2.84 -11.61 13.02
N VAL A 221 -3.41 -11.45 11.82
CA VAL A 221 -3.52 -10.15 11.11
C VAL A 221 -4.19 -9.08 11.97
N HIS A 222 -5.08 -9.47 12.86
CA HIS A 222 -5.80 -8.56 13.76
C HIS A 222 -5.17 -8.39 15.15
N ARG A 223 -4.10 -9.15 15.50
CA ARG A 223 -3.40 -8.99 16.78
C ARG A 223 -2.36 -7.89 16.69
N LYS A 224 -2.30 -7.08 17.74
CA LYS A 224 -1.32 -5.98 17.86
C LYS A 224 0.08 -6.43 18.30
N GLU A 225 0.24 -7.64 18.83
CA GLU A 225 1.54 -8.18 19.30
C GLU A 225 1.56 -9.72 19.28
N GLY A 226 2.67 -10.28 18.83
CA GLY A 226 3.25 -11.52 19.37
C GLY A 226 2.78 -12.87 18.85
N ALA A 227 2.12 -13.00 17.70
CA ALA A 227 1.88 -14.31 17.11
C ALA A 227 2.41 -14.37 15.67
N GLN A 228 3.48 -15.12 15.48
CA GLN A 228 4.05 -15.44 14.17
C GLN A 228 3.52 -16.80 13.75
N THR A 229 2.99 -16.93 12.52
CA THR A 229 2.81 -18.21 11.85
C THR A 229 4.07 -18.49 11.07
N GLU A 230 4.90 -19.36 11.57
CA GLU A 230 6.12 -19.81 10.89
C GLU A 230 5.80 -20.58 9.59
N ASP A 231 4.59 -21.10 9.46
CA ASP A 231 4.07 -21.83 8.30
C ASP A 231 3.45 -20.93 7.21
N ALA A 232 3.31 -19.62 7.49
CA ALA A 232 2.77 -18.70 6.48
C ALA A 232 3.75 -18.49 5.33
N TYR A 233 3.23 -18.44 4.10
CA TYR A 233 3.99 -18.15 2.88
C TYR A 233 3.25 -17.14 2.01
N LEU A 234 3.97 -16.44 1.16
CA LEU A 234 3.41 -15.51 0.19
C LEU A 234 3.27 -16.21 -1.18
N ALA A 235 2.04 -16.39 -1.61
CA ALA A 235 1.69 -16.85 -2.96
C ALA A 235 1.63 -15.64 -3.89
N VAL A 236 2.67 -15.41 -4.70
CA VAL A 236 2.81 -14.27 -5.61
C VAL A 236 2.14 -14.57 -6.93
N PHE A 237 1.29 -13.66 -7.41
CA PHE A 237 0.55 -13.82 -8.66
C PHE A 237 0.69 -12.64 -9.64
N ASP A 238 1.31 -11.52 -9.22
CA ASP A 238 1.67 -10.42 -10.12
C ASP A 238 2.85 -9.63 -9.56
N MET A 239 3.52 -8.85 -10.39
CA MET A 239 4.58 -7.96 -9.98
C MET A 239 4.64 -6.70 -10.83
N LEU A 240 5.16 -5.62 -10.23
CA LEU A 240 5.47 -4.36 -10.88
C LEU A 240 6.86 -3.90 -10.44
N THR A 241 7.44 -2.95 -11.16
CA THR A 241 8.50 -2.14 -10.60
C THR A 241 7.92 -1.10 -9.65
N LEU A 242 8.74 -0.56 -8.76
CA LEU A 242 8.32 0.52 -7.85
C LEU A 242 7.83 1.75 -8.63
N ASP A 243 8.48 2.09 -9.75
CA ASP A 243 8.06 3.21 -10.61
C ASP A 243 6.67 2.96 -11.24
N GLU A 244 6.41 1.74 -11.72
CA GLU A 244 5.10 1.36 -12.26
C GLU A 244 4.02 1.44 -11.18
N PHE A 245 4.32 0.99 -9.97
CA PHE A 245 3.40 1.07 -8.83
C PHE A 245 3.11 2.52 -8.43
N ASN A 246 4.15 3.35 -8.33
CA ASN A 246 4.02 4.79 -8.02
C ASN A 246 3.26 5.55 -9.12
N ALA A 247 3.37 5.11 -10.38
CA ALA A 247 2.55 5.62 -11.50
C ALA A 247 1.10 5.10 -11.49
N SER A 248 0.66 4.41 -10.42
CA SER A 248 -0.68 3.81 -10.28
C SER A 248 -0.97 2.69 -11.27
N GLY A 249 0.07 1.98 -11.73
CA GLY A 249 -0.02 0.81 -12.59
C GLY A 249 0.84 0.88 -13.85
N THR A 250 0.67 -0.11 -14.71
CA THR A 250 1.44 -0.22 -15.96
C THR A 250 0.56 -0.65 -17.13
N LYS A 251 0.93 -0.24 -18.34
CA LYS A 251 0.33 -0.75 -19.60
C LYS A 251 0.97 -2.05 -20.08
N MET A 252 2.05 -2.48 -19.42
CA MET A 252 2.64 -3.78 -19.70
C MET A 252 1.60 -4.89 -19.56
N SER A 253 1.55 -5.78 -20.55
CA SER A 253 0.59 -6.87 -20.60
C SER A 253 0.73 -7.83 -19.42
N ALA A 254 -0.33 -8.53 -19.05
CA ALA A 254 -0.26 -9.59 -18.02
C ALA A 254 0.71 -10.69 -18.45
N TYR A 255 0.84 -10.94 -19.77
CA TYR A 255 1.80 -11.88 -20.32
C TYR A 255 3.24 -11.48 -19.99
N ASP A 256 3.64 -10.26 -20.31
CA ASP A 256 5.00 -9.77 -20.07
C ASP A 256 5.33 -9.68 -18.58
N ARG A 257 4.35 -9.27 -17.74
CA ARG A 257 4.54 -9.25 -16.28
C ARG A 257 4.71 -10.67 -15.73
N ARG A 258 3.95 -11.62 -16.26
CA ARG A 258 4.10 -13.03 -15.88
C ARG A 258 5.45 -13.60 -16.26
N GLU A 259 5.98 -13.30 -17.46
CA GLU A 259 7.32 -13.69 -17.86
C GLU A 259 8.39 -13.13 -16.92
N ARG A 260 8.29 -11.84 -16.56
CA ARG A 260 9.20 -11.24 -15.56
C ARG A 260 9.14 -11.98 -14.23
N LEU A 261 7.95 -12.30 -13.75
CA LEU A 261 7.74 -12.99 -12.48
C LEU A 261 8.29 -14.42 -12.52
N VAL A 262 8.08 -15.14 -13.61
CA VAL A 262 8.65 -16.49 -13.83
C VAL A 262 10.18 -16.46 -13.87
N ALA A 263 10.78 -15.43 -14.45
CA ALA A 263 12.23 -15.27 -14.47
C ALA A 263 12.85 -15.16 -13.06
N LEU A 264 12.09 -14.67 -12.08
CA LEU A 264 12.51 -14.57 -10.68
C LEU A 264 12.25 -15.85 -9.86
N GLN A 265 11.58 -16.85 -10.44
CA GLN A 265 11.18 -18.05 -9.69
C GLN A 265 12.37 -18.82 -9.09
N GLY A 266 13.54 -18.73 -9.73
CA GLY A 266 14.79 -19.35 -9.21
C GLY A 266 15.28 -18.74 -7.88
N ASP A 267 14.88 -17.52 -7.56
CA ASP A 267 15.23 -16.81 -6.34
C ASP A 267 14.17 -16.98 -5.22
N PHE A 268 13.04 -17.62 -5.54
CA PHE A 268 11.99 -17.93 -4.58
C PHE A 268 12.37 -19.14 -3.72
N ASN A 269 11.69 -19.31 -2.60
CA ASN A 269 11.89 -20.41 -1.66
C ASN A 269 10.52 -20.91 -1.13
N SER A 270 10.52 -21.74 -0.11
CA SER A 270 9.26 -22.23 0.50
C SER A 270 8.37 -21.13 1.08
N THR A 271 8.95 -19.99 1.47
CA THR A 271 8.24 -18.84 2.03
C THR A 271 7.63 -17.94 0.94
N ILE A 272 8.23 -17.91 -0.26
CA ILE A 272 7.75 -17.14 -1.41
C ILE A 272 7.49 -18.10 -2.55
N GLN A 273 6.25 -18.23 -2.97
CA GLN A 273 5.83 -19.19 -3.98
C GLN A 273 5.14 -18.48 -5.15
N LEU A 274 5.44 -18.92 -6.35
CA LEU A 274 4.78 -18.43 -7.55
C LEU A 274 3.42 -19.16 -7.70
N VAL A 275 2.33 -18.42 -7.82
CA VAL A 275 1.03 -18.99 -8.17
C VAL A 275 1.08 -19.57 -9.57
N GLU A 276 0.62 -20.80 -9.73
CA GLU A 276 0.49 -21.42 -11.04
C GLU A 276 -0.59 -20.73 -11.88
N ALA A 277 -0.30 -20.53 -13.16
CA ALA A 277 -1.22 -19.94 -14.11
C ALA A 277 -1.26 -20.77 -15.39
N MET A 278 -2.46 -21.07 -15.84
CA MET A 278 -2.72 -21.74 -17.10
C MET A 278 -3.13 -20.72 -18.15
N LEU A 279 -2.58 -20.79 -19.36
CA LEU A 279 -2.95 -19.89 -20.46
C LEU A 279 -3.92 -20.61 -21.39
N PHE A 280 -5.13 -20.08 -21.53
CA PHE A 280 -6.16 -20.61 -22.42
C PHE A 280 -6.69 -19.52 -23.35
N ASP A 281 -6.96 -19.87 -24.60
CA ASP A 281 -7.74 -19.05 -25.51
C ASP A 281 -9.23 -19.39 -25.33
N LEU A 282 -9.93 -18.52 -24.60
CA LEU A 282 -11.34 -18.70 -24.22
C LEU A 282 -12.33 -18.45 -25.37
N ASP A 283 -11.86 -18.07 -26.57
CA ASP A 283 -12.70 -18.02 -27.76
C ASP A 283 -12.81 -19.38 -28.44
N THR A 284 -11.89 -20.30 -28.16
CA THR A 284 -11.91 -21.68 -28.68
C THR A 284 -12.77 -22.62 -27.82
N ASP A 285 -13.30 -23.67 -28.43
CA ASP A 285 -14.06 -24.70 -27.70
C ASP A 285 -13.16 -25.47 -26.72
N PHE A 286 -11.91 -25.72 -27.10
CA PHE A 286 -10.90 -26.34 -26.23
C PHE A 286 -10.65 -25.48 -24.99
N GLY A 287 -10.33 -24.17 -25.16
CA GLY A 287 -10.08 -23.29 -24.02
C GLY A 287 -11.27 -23.13 -23.08
N LYS A 288 -12.50 -23.13 -23.63
CA LYS A 288 -13.73 -23.13 -22.82
C LYS A 288 -13.92 -24.42 -22.00
N GLU A 289 -13.55 -25.54 -22.54
CA GLU A 289 -13.66 -26.82 -21.83
C GLU A 289 -12.58 -26.93 -20.73
N GLU A 290 -11.34 -26.52 -21.04
CA GLU A 290 -10.27 -26.48 -20.06
C GLU A 290 -10.60 -25.49 -18.91
N PHE A 291 -11.19 -24.34 -19.21
CA PHE A 291 -11.67 -23.40 -18.20
C PHE A 291 -12.73 -24.00 -17.27
N LYS A 292 -13.71 -24.74 -17.82
CA LYS A 292 -14.71 -25.44 -17.00
C LYS A 292 -14.08 -26.50 -16.12
N THR A 293 -13.11 -27.24 -16.67
CA THR A 293 -12.36 -28.27 -15.95
C THR A 293 -11.56 -27.64 -14.82
N ALA A 294 -10.84 -26.55 -15.09
CA ALA A 294 -10.09 -25.80 -14.07
C ALA A 294 -10.99 -25.28 -12.95
N ASN A 295 -12.19 -24.76 -13.29
CA ASN A 295 -13.14 -24.30 -12.28
C ASN A 295 -13.66 -25.43 -11.39
N LYS A 296 -13.95 -26.61 -11.96
CA LYS A 296 -14.35 -27.79 -11.19
C LYS A 296 -13.22 -28.23 -10.26
N VAL A 297 -12.00 -28.33 -10.77
CA VAL A 297 -10.82 -28.72 -9.98
C VAL A 297 -10.56 -27.73 -8.84
N ALA A 298 -10.67 -26.40 -9.10
CA ALA A 298 -10.51 -25.39 -8.07
C ALA A 298 -11.45 -25.62 -6.88
N LEU A 299 -12.73 -25.87 -7.15
CA LEU A 299 -13.73 -26.11 -6.11
C LEU A 299 -13.51 -27.46 -5.39
N GLU A 300 -13.09 -28.51 -6.09
CA GLU A 300 -12.76 -29.81 -5.50
C GLU A 300 -11.54 -29.73 -4.57
N LEU A 301 -10.59 -28.86 -4.88
CA LEU A 301 -9.40 -28.60 -4.06
C LEU A 301 -9.63 -27.57 -2.94
N GLY A 302 -10.83 -26.99 -2.84
CA GLY A 302 -11.20 -26.07 -1.78
C GLY A 302 -10.81 -24.61 -2.01
N TYR A 303 -10.44 -24.24 -3.24
CA TYR A 303 -10.24 -22.84 -3.59
C TYR A 303 -11.58 -22.10 -3.73
N GLU A 304 -11.58 -20.76 -3.58
CA GLU A 304 -12.79 -19.94 -3.73
C GLU A 304 -13.36 -19.93 -5.16
N GLY A 305 -12.59 -20.36 -6.16
CA GLY A 305 -12.92 -20.34 -7.56
C GLY A 305 -11.70 -19.99 -8.43
N LEU A 306 -11.90 -19.19 -9.46
CA LEU A 306 -10.85 -18.81 -10.41
C LEU A 306 -10.64 -17.30 -10.49
N MET A 307 -9.40 -16.90 -10.76
CA MET A 307 -9.02 -15.60 -11.27
C MET A 307 -8.71 -15.70 -12.75
N ILE A 308 -9.28 -14.77 -13.54
CA ILE A 308 -9.11 -14.69 -14.99
C ILE A 308 -8.42 -13.37 -15.29
N LYS A 309 -7.27 -13.45 -15.98
CA LYS A 309 -6.45 -12.28 -16.33
C LYS A 309 -6.26 -12.27 -17.86
N PRO A 310 -7.01 -11.46 -18.63
CA PRO A 310 -6.75 -11.30 -20.07
C PRO A 310 -5.28 -10.96 -20.32
N ALA A 311 -4.61 -11.80 -21.13
CA ALA A 311 -3.16 -11.82 -21.26
C ALA A 311 -2.57 -10.49 -21.79
N HIS A 312 -3.35 -9.74 -22.58
CA HIS A 312 -2.94 -8.49 -23.23
C HIS A 312 -3.17 -7.23 -22.37
N LEU A 313 -3.84 -7.33 -21.21
CA LEU A 313 -4.20 -6.16 -20.40
C LEU A 313 -3.13 -5.80 -19.37
N GLY A 314 -3.04 -4.50 -19.08
CA GLY A 314 -2.13 -3.94 -18.09
C GLY A 314 -2.59 -4.17 -16.65
N TYR A 315 -1.87 -3.55 -15.71
CA TYR A 315 -2.21 -3.51 -14.29
C TYR A 315 -2.62 -2.08 -13.91
N ASP A 316 -3.81 -1.89 -13.36
CA ASP A 316 -4.29 -0.61 -12.84
C ASP A 316 -4.43 -0.72 -11.31
N CYS A 317 -3.90 0.22 -10.52
CA CYS A 317 -4.06 0.25 -9.06
C CYS A 317 -5.48 0.63 -8.61
N LYS A 318 -6.49 0.04 -9.25
CA LYS A 318 -7.93 0.22 -8.99
C LYS A 318 -8.71 -1.01 -9.45
N ARG A 319 -10.04 -0.99 -9.28
CA ARG A 319 -10.90 -2.03 -9.88
C ARG A 319 -10.83 -1.95 -11.41
N SER A 320 -10.48 -3.06 -12.04
CA SER A 320 -10.25 -3.16 -13.48
C SER A 320 -10.80 -4.48 -14.05
N HIS A 321 -11.21 -4.46 -15.31
CA HIS A 321 -11.56 -5.69 -16.05
C HIS A 321 -10.33 -6.48 -16.50
N ALA A 322 -9.12 -5.99 -16.23
CA ALA A 322 -7.92 -6.77 -16.40
C ALA A 322 -7.83 -7.96 -15.44
N TRP A 323 -8.66 -7.95 -14.38
CA TRP A 323 -8.89 -9.11 -13.51
C TRP A 323 -10.37 -9.36 -13.33
N LEU A 324 -10.77 -10.61 -13.51
CA LEU A 324 -12.12 -11.10 -13.29
C LEU A 324 -12.06 -12.26 -12.32
N LYS A 325 -13.06 -12.39 -11.44
CA LYS A 325 -13.17 -13.53 -10.51
C LYS A 325 -14.46 -14.31 -10.75
N ILE A 326 -14.40 -15.61 -10.66
CA ILE A 326 -15.52 -16.54 -10.70
C ILE A 326 -15.49 -17.40 -9.45
#